data_076ef773e6f625a1b66feaa38de576fd
#
_entry.id   076ef773e6f625a1b66feaa38de576fd
#
_cell.length_a   1.000
_cell.length_b   1.000
_cell.length_c   1.000
_cell.angle_alpha   90.00
_cell.angle_beta   90.00
_cell.angle_gamma   90.00
#
_symmetry.space_group_name_H-M   'P 1'
#
loop_
_entity.id
_entity.type
_entity.pdbx_description
1 polymer ?
#
loop_
_entity_poly.entity_id
_entity_poly.type
_entity_poly.pdbx_seq_one_letter_code
_entity_poly.pdbx_strand_id
1 'polypeptide(L)'
;MTMLSVAEARVKARKRLTSSMAVWAAESVDEVRVEIALHAPTEKQVLTDQSAAVDWAGDWRAVEDRAGAASGLEIDWEDRSWARVGRQRVPIRLRLTTSDEVAAFVGGDTARDWRKLRDRARQIRDRLGPVASESASTGDVDANGSDGDSLAAAVRSQANRVLSLTDDAFVIVIDVVDWLRTHPVGSLRPRQLPIRGVDSKWFETHRSLVTALLGGIGHADAVSVLDAEPRLRLRILDPALISTANSGTAGAPALNGVPALDDITAPISQLSGLPLAPRIVFVFENLESVLAMPSWAGAVAVHGSGYAVDGVARLQWVRDARVIYWGDLDSHGFAILNRLRSHLPEVESVLMDETTLLKHRDLWVDEPKPSTGAFAHLAGTERRVLDRIRAEGNVRLEQERIPWDAALNRLRTAVGEVPEDHFGEGTVAGTARSTEGQSRLGEGDDDDR
;
A
#
# COMPACT_ATOMS: atom_id res chain seq x y z
N MET A 1 22.81 -30.18 31.00
CA MET A 1 22.93 -28.87 30.35
C MET A 1 24.39 -28.71 29.98
N THR A 2 24.69 -28.19 28.77
CA THR A 2 26.05 -27.97 28.29
C THR A 2 26.50 -26.55 28.70
N MET A 3 27.77 -26.40 29.09
CA MET A 3 28.40 -25.10 29.36
C MET A 3 28.18 -24.18 28.16
N LEU A 4 27.68 -22.97 28.39
CA LEU A 4 27.43 -22.03 27.32
C LEU A 4 28.74 -21.31 26.93
N SER A 5 29.12 -21.45 25.66
CA SER A 5 30.32 -20.77 25.14
C SER A 5 30.07 -19.28 24.94
N VAL A 6 31.16 -18.48 24.84
CA VAL A 6 31.08 -17.05 24.51
C VAL A 6 30.39 -16.81 23.16
N ALA A 7 30.61 -17.70 22.17
CA ALA A 7 29.99 -17.61 20.86
C ALA A 7 28.47 -17.79 20.94
N GLU A 8 27.97 -18.80 21.68
CA GLU A 8 26.56 -19.04 21.91
C GLU A 8 25.88 -17.92 22.69
N ALA A 9 26.57 -17.36 23.69
CA ALA A 9 26.08 -16.19 24.42
C ALA A 9 25.95 -14.97 23.52
N ARG A 10 26.90 -14.75 22.59
CA ARG A 10 26.81 -13.67 21.58
C ARG A 10 25.61 -13.87 20.65
N VAL A 11 25.28 -15.10 20.27
CA VAL A 11 24.07 -15.38 19.47
C VAL A 11 22.81 -14.99 20.23
N LYS A 12 22.71 -15.33 21.54
CA LYS A 12 21.57 -14.94 22.38
C LYS A 12 21.48 -13.41 22.54
N ALA A 13 22.60 -12.75 22.82
CA ALA A 13 22.65 -11.27 22.92
C ALA A 13 22.28 -10.60 21.59
N ARG A 14 22.76 -11.14 20.45
CA ARG A 14 22.41 -10.64 19.11
C ARG A 14 20.91 -10.73 18.85
N LYS A 15 20.27 -11.85 19.17
CA LYS A 15 18.83 -12.00 19.02
C LYS A 15 18.07 -10.94 19.84
N ARG A 16 18.52 -10.67 21.07
CA ARG A 16 17.91 -9.64 21.91
C ARG A 16 18.10 -8.25 21.33
N LEU A 17 19.34 -7.91 20.91
CA LEU A 17 19.65 -6.62 20.28
C LEU A 17 18.78 -6.40 19.03
N THR A 18 18.76 -7.35 18.10
CA THR A 18 18.00 -7.24 16.85
C THR A 18 16.50 -7.07 17.10
N SER A 19 15.93 -7.74 18.10
CA SER A 19 14.50 -7.61 18.42
C SER A 19 14.13 -6.30 19.13
N SER A 20 15.10 -5.62 19.76
CA SER A 20 14.84 -4.47 20.63
C SER A 20 15.45 -3.16 20.13
N MET A 21 16.39 -3.21 19.16
CA MET A 21 17.15 -2.04 18.72
C MET A 21 16.28 -0.88 18.23
N ALA A 22 15.16 -1.17 17.57
CA ALA A 22 14.24 -0.14 17.09
C ALA A 22 13.59 0.62 18.26
N VAL A 23 13.17 -0.09 19.28
CA VAL A 23 12.58 0.50 20.51
C VAL A 23 13.65 1.27 21.29
N TRP A 24 14.80 0.64 21.55
CA TRP A 24 15.88 1.28 22.32
C TRP A 24 16.39 2.56 21.67
N ALA A 25 16.52 2.57 20.33
CA ALA A 25 16.96 3.76 19.61
C ALA A 25 15.88 4.85 19.59
N ALA A 26 14.64 4.50 19.37
CA ALA A 26 13.51 5.45 19.30
C ALA A 26 13.23 6.12 20.64
N GLU A 27 13.26 5.36 21.73
CA GLU A 27 12.92 5.82 23.09
C GLU A 27 14.15 6.26 23.90
N SER A 28 15.35 6.26 23.33
CA SER A 28 16.63 6.54 24.01
C SER A 28 16.83 5.68 25.26
N VAL A 29 16.53 4.40 25.15
CA VAL A 29 16.72 3.48 26.28
C VAL A 29 18.20 3.16 26.42
N ASP A 30 18.86 3.83 27.37
CA ASP A 30 20.25 3.57 27.69
C ASP A 30 20.38 2.39 28.66
N GLU A 31 19.57 2.33 29.69
CA GLU A 31 19.56 1.24 30.67
C GLU A 31 18.72 0.06 30.19
N VAL A 32 19.33 -1.09 30.11
CA VAL A 32 18.68 -2.34 29.75
C VAL A 32 19.10 -3.44 30.72
N ARG A 33 18.31 -4.51 30.79
CA ARG A 33 18.68 -5.69 31.57
C ARG A 33 18.72 -6.91 30.67
N VAL A 34 19.94 -7.31 30.30
CA VAL A 34 20.17 -8.54 29.54
C VAL A 34 21.00 -9.50 30.37
N GLU A 35 20.38 -10.56 30.83
CA GLU A 35 21.03 -11.60 31.64
C GLU A 35 21.08 -12.92 30.87
N ILE A 36 22.24 -13.55 30.81
CA ILE A 36 22.45 -14.83 30.14
C ILE A 36 23.07 -15.82 31.12
N ALA A 37 22.35 -16.89 31.45
CA ALA A 37 22.87 -17.98 32.26
C ALA A 37 23.96 -18.77 31.50
N LEU A 38 25.09 -18.97 32.10
CA LEU A 38 26.29 -19.59 31.48
C LEU A 38 26.33 -21.10 31.68
N HIS A 39 25.46 -21.65 32.51
CA HIS A 39 25.34 -23.09 32.78
C HIS A 39 26.64 -23.73 33.23
N ALA A 40 27.20 -23.22 34.35
CA ALA A 40 28.44 -23.73 34.95
C ALA A 40 28.38 -25.26 35.13
N PRO A 41 29.51 -25.97 34.89
CA PRO A 41 29.56 -27.41 34.91
C PRO A 41 29.34 -27.97 36.32
N THR A 42 28.85 -29.20 36.39
CA THR A 42 28.82 -30.03 37.61
C THR A 42 30.15 -30.70 37.82
N GLU A 43 30.43 -31.17 39.06
CA GLU A 43 31.65 -31.90 39.36
C GLU A 43 31.85 -33.13 38.41
N LYS A 44 30.79 -33.84 38.11
CA LYS A 44 30.82 -35.00 37.18
C LYS A 44 31.31 -34.60 35.81
N GLN A 45 30.82 -33.47 35.28
CA GLN A 45 31.21 -32.96 33.97
C GLN A 45 32.69 -32.51 33.96
N VAL A 46 33.14 -31.81 35.02
CA VAL A 46 34.55 -31.43 35.16
C VAL A 46 35.47 -32.65 35.21
N LEU A 47 35.10 -33.71 35.95
CA LEU A 47 35.84 -34.96 36.00
C LEU A 47 35.87 -35.71 34.66
N THR A 48 34.87 -35.53 33.81
CA THR A 48 34.85 -36.10 32.48
C THR A 48 35.77 -35.42 31.49
N ASP A 49 35.85 -34.09 31.56
CA ASP A 49 36.71 -33.24 30.71
C ASP A 49 37.10 -31.96 31.46
N GLN A 50 38.21 -32.07 32.20
CA GLN A 50 38.72 -30.95 33.00
C GLN A 50 39.33 -29.85 32.14
N SER A 51 39.95 -30.19 31.01
CA SER A 51 40.54 -29.19 30.10
C SER A 51 39.45 -28.29 29.52
N ALA A 52 38.38 -28.87 28.99
CA ALA A 52 37.28 -28.10 28.46
C ALA A 52 36.61 -27.16 29.48
N ALA A 53 36.54 -27.59 30.77
CA ALA A 53 35.99 -26.71 31.83
C ALA A 53 36.89 -25.54 32.18
N VAL A 54 38.22 -25.77 32.19
CA VAL A 54 39.20 -24.72 32.42
C VAL A 54 39.27 -23.74 31.29
N ASP A 55 39.32 -24.21 30.05
CA ASP A 55 39.34 -23.39 28.85
C ASP A 55 38.05 -22.52 28.76
N TRP A 56 36.88 -23.13 29.02
CA TRP A 56 35.61 -22.40 29.07
C TRP A 56 35.61 -21.28 30.13
N ALA A 57 36.09 -21.51 31.35
CA ALA A 57 36.18 -20.49 32.38
C ALA A 57 37.21 -19.41 32.02
N GLY A 58 38.30 -19.80 31.35
CA GLY A 58 39.34 -18.91 30.82
C GLY A 58 38.80 -17.96 29.76
N ASP A 59 37.98 -18.48 28.82
CA ASP A 59 37.33 -17.67 27.79
C ASP A 59 36.46 -16.57 28.41
N TRP A 60 35.71 -16.87 29.46
CA TRP A 60 34.89 -15.89 30.16
C TRP A 60 35.69 -14.86 30.92
N ARG A 61 36.81 -15.23 31.52
CA ARG A 61 37.76 -14.26 32.12
C ARG A 61 38.32 -13.31 31.07
N ALA A 62 38.70 -13.86 29.91
CA ALA A 62 39.19 -13.03 28.81
C ALA A 62 38.13 -12.07 28.23
N VAL A 63 36.85 -12.38 28.36
CA VAL A 63 35.77 -11.45 28.03
C VAL A 63 35.70 -10.33 29.07
N GLU A 64 35.72 -10.64 30.35
CA GLU A 64 35.68 -9.68 31.45
C GLU A 64 36.90 -8.74 31.41
N ASP A 65 38.11 -9.30 31.24
CA ASP A 65 39.38 -8.51 31.18
C ASP A 65 39.39 -7.53 29.99
N ARG A 66 38.83 -7.95 28.81
CA ARG A 66 38.72 -7.08 27.63
C ARG A 66 37.71 -5.97 27.79
N ALA A 67 36.63 -6.22 28.50
CA ALA A 67 35.62 -5.22 28.75
C ALA A 67 36.11 -4.10 29.69
N GLY A 68 36.96 -4.42 30.65
CA GLY A 68 37.49 -3.48 31.62
C GLY A 68 36.49 -3.06 32.71
N ALA A 69 37.00 -2.52 33.82
CA ALA A 69 36.18 -2.17 34.98
C ALA A 69 35.18 -1.01 34.77
N ALA A 70 35.32 -0.26 33.68
CA ALA A 70 34.46 0.87 33.35
C ALA A 70 33.31 0.46 32.41
N SER A 71 33.25 -0.80 31.95
CA SER A 71 32.18 -1.31 31.15
C SER A 71 31.07 -1.85 32.06
N GLY A 72 29.81 -1.69 31.70
CA GLY A 72 28.70 -2.31 32.43
C GLY A 72 28.49 -3.79 32.05
N LEU A 73 29.50 -4.45 31.46
CA LEU A 73 29.53 -5.89 31.30
C LEU A 73 30.02 -6.52 32.59
N GLU A 74 29.18 -7.29 33.25
CA GLU A 74 29.50 -8.00 34.48
C GLU A 74 29.35 -9.49 34.30
N ILE A 75 30.27 -10.26 34.89
CA ILE A 75 30.18 -11.72 34.99
C ILE A 75 30.04 -12.10 36.45
N ASP A 76 28.94 -12.74 36.80
CA ASP A 76 28.79 -13.32 38.13
C ASP A 76 29.61 -14.59 38.22
N TRP A 77 30.52 -14.64 39.20
CA TRP A 77 31.34 -15.77 39.52
C TRP A 77 30.90 -16.39 40.82
N GLU A 78 30.88 -17.75 40.89
CA GLU A 78 30.53 -18.53 42.06
C GLU A 78 31.74 -19.40 42.48
N ASP A 79 32.06 -19.40 43.78
CA ASP A 79 33.02 -20.34 44.34
C ASP A 79 32.34 -21.68 44.66
N ARG A 80 32.72 -22.72 43.93
CA ARG A 80 32.25 -24.08 44.15
C ARG A 80 33.32 -24.97 44.75
N SER A 81 32.97 -25.71 45.82
CA SER A 81 33.83 -26.69 46.43
C SER A 81 33.32 -28.09 46.06
N TRP A 82 34.12 -28.83 45.29
CA TRP A 82 33.82 -30.18 44.90
C TRP A 82 34.75 -31.21 45.61
N ALA A 83 34.23 -32.34 45.96
CA ALA A 83 34.95 -33.33 46.78
C ALA A 83 36.20 -33.87 46.06
N ARG A 84 36.19 -34.00 44.73
CA ARG A 84 37.27 -34.58 43.93
C ARG A 84 38.08 -33.57 43.13
N VAL A 85 37.52 -32.41 42.84
CA VAL A 85 38.18 -31.36 42.03
C VAL A 85 38.74 -30.25 42.91
N GLY A 86 38.24 -30.07 44.14
CA GLY A 86 38.57 -28.99 45.03
C GLY A 86 37.76 -27.69 44.77
N ARG A 87 38.31 -26.58 45.30
CA ARG A 87 37.65 -25.25 45.15
C ARG A 87 37.92 -24.66 43.78
N GLN A 88 36.87 -24.31 43.08
CA GLN A 88 36.90 -23.70 41.75
C GLN A 88 35.99 -22.47 41.69
N ARG A 89 36.42 -21.39 41.03
CA ARG A 89 35.64 -20.19 40.76
C ARG A 89 35.10 -20.29 39.33
N VAL A 90 33.77 -20.41 39.17
CA VAL A 90 33.11 -20.66 37.88
C VAL A 90 32.16 -19.52 37.52
N PRO A 91 32.12 -19.09 36.24
CA PRO A 91 31.19 -18.07 35.81
C PRO A 91 29.75 -18.67 35.70
N ILE A 92 28.78 -17.98 36.27
CA ILE A 92 27.39 -18.47 36.31
C ILE A 92 26.43 -17.65 35.45
N ARG A 93 26.73 -16.37 35.27
CA ARG A 93 25.85 -15.44 34.55
C ARG A 93 26.62 -14.30 33.93
N LEU A 94 26.24 -13.91 32.69
CA LEU A 94 26.63 -12.64 32.06
C LEU A 94 25.51 -11.62 32.25
N ARG A 95 25.84 -10.42 32.67
CA ARG A 95 24.95 -9.26 32.73
C ARG A 95 25.47 -8.16 31.85
N LEU A 96 24.55 -7.55 31.08
CA LEU A 96 24.79 -6.38 30.26
C LEU A 96 23.72 -5.35 30.65
N THR A 97 24.15 -4.18 31.10
CA THR A 97 23.29 -3.18 31.74
C THR A 97 22.91 -2.03 30.84
N THR A 98 23.64 -1.84 29.72
CA THR A 98 23.33 -0.81 28.74
C THR A 98 23.13 -1.38 27.33
N SER A 99 22.35 -0.68 26.52
CA SER A 99 22.13 -1.04 25.12
C SER A 99 23.43 -1.04 24.30
N ASP A 100 24.35 -0.13 24.59
CA ASP A 100 25.66 -0.04 23.95
C ASP A 100 26.58 -1.21 24.31
N GLU A 101 26.51 -1.70 25.53
CA GLU A 101 27.26 -2.89 25.95
C GLU A 101 26.76 -4.16 25.30
N VAL A 102 25.45 -4.30 25.19
CA VAL A 102 24.86 -5.41 24.42
C VAL A 102 25.40 -5.39 22.99
N ALA A 103 25.46 -4.21 22.36
CA ALA A 103 26.01 -4.07 21.02
C ALA A 103 27.53 -4.34 20.99
N ALA A 104 28.30 -3.84 21.94
CA ALA A 104 29.73 -4.07 22.03
C ALA A 104 30.05 -5.56 22.22
N PHE A 105 29.32 -6.27 23.08
CA PHE A 105 29.46 -7.71 23.28
C PHE A 105 29.14 -8.52 22.04
N VAL A 106 28.04 -8.14 21.31
CA VAL A 106 27.63 -8.79 20.05
C VAL A 106 28.67 -8.57 18.95
N GLY A 107 29.17 -7.34 18.80
CA GLY A 107 30.15 -6.97 17.77
C GLY A 107 29.64 -7.04 16.34
N GLY A 108 30.58 -6.89 15.39
CA GLY A 108 30.32 -7.03 13.94
C GLY A 108 29.31 -6.02 13.37
N ASP A 109 28.59 -6.45 12.34
CA ASP A 109 27.64 -5.61 11.61
C ASP A 109 26.47 -5.16 12.47
N THR A 110 25.95 -6.06 13.31
CA THR A 110 24.82 -5.74 14.20
C THR A 110 25.14 -4.60 15.17
N ALA A 111 26.39 -4.54 15.67
CA ALA A 111 26.82 -3.44 16.52
C ALA A 111 27.00 -2.13 15.74
N ARG A 112 27.39 -2.19 14.46
CA ARG A 112 27.44 -1.02 13.57
C ARG A 112 26.06 -0.49 13.29
N ASP A 113 25.13 -1.38 12.97
CA ASP A 113 23.73 -1.03 12.70
C ASP A 113 23.06 -0.39 13.91
N TRP A 114 23.30 -0.95 15.12
CA TRP A 114 22.83 -0.34 16.36
C TRP A 114 23.31 1.10 16.52
N ARG A 115 24.62 1.33 16.40
CA ARG A 115 25.21 2.68 16.56
C ARG A 115 24.63 3.65 15.53
N LYS A 116 24.55 3.22 14.27
CA LYS A 116 23.98 4.03 13.19
C LYS A 116 22.53 4.41 13.47
N LEU A 117 21.70 3.44 13.89
CA LEU A 117 20.29 3.69 14.19
C LEU A 117 20.11 4.60 15.41
N ARG A 118 20.86 4.34 16.49
CA ARG A 118 20.86 5.16 17.72
C ARG A 118 21.22 6.62 17.41
N ASP A 119 22.30 6.83 16.67
CA ASP A 119 22.81 8.17 16.36
C ASP A 119 21.83 8.93 15.45
N ARG A 120 21.23 8.24 14.46
CA ARG A 120 20.20 8.81 13.59
C ARG A 120 18.91 9.13 14.35
N ALA A 121 18.47 8.25 15.24
CA ALA A 121 17.30 8.49 16.07
C ALA A 121 17.52 9.69 17.01
N ARG A 122 18.74 9.87 17.54
CA ARG A 122 19.11 11.06 18.31
C ARG A 122 19.02 12.31 17.45
N GLN A 123 19.61 12.31 16.25
CA GLN A 123 19.52 13.46 15.32
C GLN A 123 18.09 13.81 14.94
N ILE A 124 17.22 12.81 14.74
CA ILE A 124 15.79 13.03 14.50
C ILE A 124 15.15 13.77 15.68
N ARG A 125 15.40 13.30 16.91
CA ARG A 125 14.86 13.96 18.11
C ARG A 125 15.38 15.37 18.30
N ASP A 126 16.69 15.57 18.10
CA ASP A 126 17.33 16.88 18.28
C ASP A 126 16.84 17.92 17.27
N ARG A 127 16.57 17.50 16.01
CA ARG A 127 16.13 18.41 14.93
C ARG A 127 14.62 18.60 14.88
N LEU A 128 13.87 17.54 15.12
CA LEU A 128 12.42 17.50 14.90
C LEU A 128 11.60 17.44 16.19
N GLY A 129 12.21 17.09 17.31
CA GLY A 129 11.53 17.06 18.60
C GLY A 129 11.02 18.44 19.04
N PRO A 130 10.15 18.49 20.05
CA PRO A 130 9.67 19.74 20.61
C PRO A 130 10.85 20.56 21.15
N VAL A 131 10.95 21.81 20.74
CA VAL A 131 11.92 22.74 21.30
C VAL A 131 11.54 22.95 22.76
N ALA A 132 12.44 22.59 23.68
CA ALA A 132 12.26 22.91 25.08
C ALA A 132 12.19 24.43 25.22
N SER A 133 10.98 24.97 25.29
CA SER A 133 10.79 26.40 25.54
C SER A 133 11.15 26.69 26.99
N GLU A 134 12.10 27.60 27.22
CA GLU A 134 12.54 28.07 28.54
C GLU A 134 11.44 28.79 29.35
N SER A 135 10.18 28.74 28.90
CA SER A 135 9.04 29.40 29.56
C SER A 135 7.94 28.41 29.96
N ALA A 136 8.28 27.42 30.79
CA ALA A 136 7.29 26.68 31.53
C ALA A 136 7.17 27.23 32.96
N SER A 137 6.54 28.38 33.10
CA SER A 137 5.91 28.79 34.37
C SER A 137 4.42 28.56 34.23
N THR A 138 3.91 27.65 35.08
CA THR A 138 2.51 27.38 35.45
C THR A 138 1.62 26.67 34.42
N GLY A 139 1.43 25.38 34.63
CA GLY A 139 0.14 24.71 34.52
C GLY A 139 -0.35 24.30 33.17
N ASP A 140 0.27 23.28 32.56
CA ASP A 140 -0.41 22.25 31.74
C ASP A 140 0.59 21.13 31.45
N VAL A 141 0.53 20.06 32.21
CA VAL A 141 1.51 18.95 32.13
C VAL A 141 1.15 17.93 31.04
N ASP A 142 -0.01 18.06 30.37
CA ASP A 142 -0.57 16.98 29.53
C ASP A 142 -0.32 17.13 28.03
N ALA A 143 0.15 18.26 27.52
CA ALA A 143 0.33 18.45 26.07
C ALA A 143 1.72 18.03 25.53
N ASN A 144 2.75 18.02 26.37
CA ASN A 144 4.14 17.79 25.91
C ASN A 144 4.60 16.33 25.93
N GLY A 145 3.88 15.43 26.60
CA GLY A 145 4.19 13.99 26.65
C GLY A 145 3.79 13.24 25.39
N SER A 146 2.69 13.66 24.73
CA SER A 146 2.14 12.91 23.60
C SER A 146 2.95 13.07 22.29
N ASP A 147 3.59 14.21 22.08
CA ASP A 147 4.37 14.48 20.83
C ASP A 147 5.70 13.75 20.82
N GLY A 148 6.37 13.63 21.96
CA GLY A 148 7.59 12.84 22.09
C GLY A 148 7.35 11.35 21.87
N ASP A 149 6.25 10.81 22.38
CA ASP A 149 5.83 9.42 22.20
C ASP A 149 5.45 9.14 20.74
N SER A 150 4.81 10.10 20.07
CA SER A 150 4.43 9.99 18.64
C SER A 150 5.64 9.97 17.73
N LEU A 151 6.65 10.81 17.97
CA LEU A 151 7.89 10.82 17.18
C LEU A 151 8.71 9.54 17.41
N ALA A 152 8.78 9.06 18.65
CA ALA A 152 9.43 7.79 18.97
C ALA A 152 8.73 6.61 18.26
N ALA A 153 7.39 6.60 18.22
CA ALA A 153 6.61 5.61 17.50
C ALA A 153 6.88 5.66 15.98
N ALA A 154 6.99 6.86 15.40
CA ALA A 154 7.36 7.05 14.00
C ALA A 154 8.76 6.50 13.69
N VAL A 155 9.75 6.84 14.50
CA VAL A 155 11.13 6.34 14.37
C VAL A 155 11.17 4.81 14.48
N ARG A 156 10.46 4.24 15.46
CA ARG A 156 10.37 2.79 15.67
C ARG A 156 9.78 2.08 14.46
N SER A 157 8.68 2.60 13.91
CA SER A 157 8.01 2.01 12.75
C SER A 157 8.84 2.07 11.47
N GLN A 158 9.74 3.05 11.34
CA GLN A 158 10.57 3.30 10.18
C GLN A 158 12.05 2.92 10.38
N ALA A 159 12.41 2.24 11.49
CA ALA A 159 13.78 1.96 11.87
C ALA A 159 14.61 1.30 10.75
N ASN A 160 14.05 0.33 10.03
CA ASN A 160 14.73 -0.35 8.93
C ASN A 160 15.02 0.61 7.76
N ARG A 161 14.09 1.52 7.45
CA ARG A 161 14.31 2.53 6.41
C ARG A 161 15.34 3.56 6.84
N VAL A 162 15.24 4.05 8.08
CA VAL A 162 16.24 4.95 8.66
C VAL A 162 17.62 4.32 8.59
N LEU A 163 17.75 3.03 8.92
CA LEU A 163 19.03 2.30 8.89
C LEU A 163 19.57 2.13 7.46
N SER A 164 18.73 1.86 6.48
CA SER A 164 19.12 1.58 5.08
C SER A 164 19.58 2.81 4.29
N LEU A 165 19.24 4.03 4.74
CA LEU A 165 19.66 5.26 4.05
C LEU A 165 21.18 5.42 4.01
N THR A 166 21.69 6.07 2.95
CA THR A 166 23.03 6.69 2.98
C THR A 166 23.01 7.89 3.91
N ASP A 167 24.18 8.40 4.31
CA ASP A 167 24.23 9.56 5.20
C ASP A 167 23.69 10.83 4.52
N ASP A 168 24.00 11.03 3.23
CA ASP A 168 23.45 12.14 2.44
C ASP A 168 21.93 12.06 2.33
N ALA A 169 21.39 10.89 2.02
CA ALA A 169 19.94 10.70 1.91
C ALA A 169 19.23 10.92 3.25
N PHE A 170 19.85 10.54 4.36
CA PHE A 170 19.33 10.79 5.69
C PHE A 170 19.24 12.27 6.01
N VAL A 171 20.31 13.05 5.72
CA VAL A 171 20.32 14.51 5.91
C VAL A 171 19.21 15.16 5.08
N ILE A 172 19.06 14.79 3.81
CA ILE A 172 18.00 15.32 2.94
C ILE A 172 16.60 15.02 3.50
N VAL A 173 16.38 13.80 4.04
CA VAL A 173 15.08 13.45 4.66
C VAL A 173 14.77 14.40 5.83
N ILE A 174 15.75 14.64 6.71
CA ILE A 174 15.56 15.54 7.85
C ILE A 174 15.29 16.97 7.37
N ASP A 175 16.05 17.47 6.39
CA ASP A 175 15.86 18.81 5.83
C ASP A 175 14.46 18.97 5.18
N VAL A 176 13.97 17.94 4.50
CA VAL A 176 12.61 17.91 3.93
C VAL A 176 11.54 18.00 5.01
N VAL A 177 11.66 17.18 6.07
CA VAL A 177 10.70 17.19 7.18
C VAL A 177 10.73 18.54 7.90
N ASP A 178 11.91 19.08 8.18
CA ASP A 178 12.09 20.37 8.85
C ASP A 178 11.52 21.53 8.02
N TRP A 179 11.73 21.50 6.70
CA TRP A 179 11.16 22.49 5.79
C TRP A 179 9.63 22.39 5.73
N LEU A 180 9.09 21.19 5.59
CA LEU A 180 7.63 20.96 5.47
C LEU A 180 6.87 21.34 6.74
N ARG A 181 7.44 21.17 7.94
CA ARG A 181 6.79 21.59 9.19
C ARG A 181 6.68 23.11 9.34
N THR A 182 7.58 23.87 8.70
CA THR A 182 7.67 25.32 8.87
C THR A 182 7.08 26.12 7.69
N HIS A 183 6.81 25.44 6.57
CA HIS A 183 6.29 26.10 5.36
C HIS A 183 4.95 25.47 4.98
N PRO A 184 3.86 26.26 4.94
CA PRO A 184 2.58 25.78 4.43
C PRO A 184 2.74 25.45 2.93
N VAL A 185 2.52 24.19 2.59
CA VAL A 185 2.81 23.68 1.24
C VAL A 185 1.77 24.15 0.21
N GLY A 186 0.58 24.49 0.66
CA GLY A 186 -0.50 25.00 -0.21
C GLY A 186 -0.76 24.05 -1.39
N SER A 187 -0.56 24.56 -2.62
CA SER A 187 -0.73 23.78 -3.86
C SER A 187 0.58 23.31 -4.48
N LEU A 188 1.70 23.34 -3.74
CA LEU A 188 3.00 22.92 -4.26
C LEU A 188 3.01 21.44 -4.64
N ARG A 189 3.70 21.13 -5.72
CA ARG A 189 4.02 19.77 -6.12
C ARG A 189 5.42 19.37 -5.62
N PRO A 190 5.74 18.08 -5.48
CA PRO A 190 7.08 17.63 -5.04
C PRO A 190 8.22 18.27 -5.84
N ARG A 191 8.03 18.51 -7.15
CA ARG A 191 9.03 19.17 -8.00
C ARG A 191 9.28 20.63 -7.65
N GLN A 192 8.36 21.28 -6.95
CA GLN A 192 8.45 22.69 -6.57
C GLN A 192 9.09 22.88 -5.20
N LEU A 193 9.43 21.80 -4.49
CA LEU A 193 10.13 21.90 -3.22
C LEU A 193 11.53 22.49 -3.43
N PRO A 194 11.88 23.62 -2.78
CA PRO A 194 13.15 24.31 -2.98
C PRO A 194 14.29 23.66 -2.19
N ILE A 195 14.37 22.33 -2.20
CA ILE A 195 15.35 21.55 -1.46
C ILE A 195 16.26 20.84 -2.46
N ARG A 196 17.57 21.09 -2.32
CA ARG A 196 18.56 20.47 -3.20
C ARG A 196 18.54 18.94 -3.08
N GLY A 197 18.50 18.25 -4.21
CA GLY A 197 18.48 16.77 -4.25
C GLY A 197 17.09 16.15 -4.13
N VAL A 198 16.04 16.98 -4.02
CA VAL A 198 14.65 16.52 -3.93
C VAL A 198 13.95 16.75 -5.26
N ASP A 199 13.55 15.65 -5.90
CA ASP A 199 12.66 15.61 -7.05
C ASP A 199 11.43 14.72 -6.76
N SER A 200 10.53 14.59 -7.72
CA SER A 200 9.33 13.78 -7.55
C SER A 200 9.64 12.30 -7.26
N LYS A 201 10.67 11.75 -7.93
CA LYS A 201 11.08 10.34 -7.75
C LYS A 201 11.71 10.12 -6.37
N TRP A 202 12.56 11.07 -5.93
CA TRP A 202 13.12 11.04 -4.59
C TRP A 202 12.01 11.06 -3.54
N PHE A 203 11.03 11.97 -3.72
CA PHE A 203 9.92 12.12 -2.78
C PHE A 203 9.05 10.85 -2.73
N GLU A 204 8.72 10.24 -3.85
CA GLU A 204 8.00 8.96 -3.89
C GLU A 204 8.73 7.85 -3.14
N THR A 205 10.05 7.75 -3.33
CA THR A 205 10.89 6.75 -2.66
C THR A 205 10.90 6.91 -1.14
N HIS A 206 10.95 8.15 -0.66
CA HIS A 206 11.08 8.46 0.77
C HIS A 206 9.77 8.90 1.44
N ARG A 207 8.67 8.98 0.68
CA ARG A 207 7.36 9.46 1.14
C ARG A 207 6.92 8.88 2.47
N SER A 208 6.94 7.55 2.62
CA SER A 208 6.44 6.90 3.84
C SER A 208 7.25 7.25 5.09
N LEU A 209 8.55 7.49 4.93
CA LEU A 209 9.42 7.93 6.04
C LEU A 209 9.13 9.40 6.38
N VAL A 210 9.06 10.27 5.36
CA VAL A 210 8.72 11.71 5.53
C VAL A 210 7.35 11.85 6.18
N THR A 211 6.34 11.12 5.70
CA THR A 211 4.97 11.14 6.26
C THR A 211 4.94 10.67 7.70
N ALA A 212 5.66 9.58 8.02
CA ALA A 212 5.70 9.06 9.38
C ALA A 212 6.34 10.06 10.36
N LEU A 213 7.46 10.70 9.96
CA LEU A 213 8.12 11.70 10.78
C LEU A 213 7.27 12.97 10.97
N LEU A 214 6.63 13.45 9.90
CA LEU A 214 5.68 14.58 10.00
C LEU A 214 4.48 14.26 10.88
N GLY A 215 3.91 13.06 10.75
CA GLY A 215 2.86 12.59 11.65
C GLY A 215 3.31 12.53 13.10
N GLY A 216 4.55 12.09 13.34
CA GLY A 216 5.17 12.03 14.66
C GLY A 216 5.40 13.38 15.34
N ILE A 217 5.42 14.47 14.57
CA ILE A 217 5.54 15.86 15.07
C ILE A 217 4.26 16.68 14.90
N GLY A 218 3.09 16.01 14.71
CA GLY A 218 1.78 16.69 14.62
C GLY A 218 1.46 17.35 13.28
N HIS A 219 2.25 17.09 12.22
CA HIS A 219 2.11 17.69 10.89
C HIS A 219 1.69 16.69 9.80
N ALA A 220 0.86 15.70 10.11
CA ALA A 220 0.43 14.65 9.18
C ALA A 220 -0.18 15.20 7.89
N ASP A 221 -0.93 16.29 7.97
CA ASP A 221 -1.63 16.89 6.83
C ASP A 221 -0.70 17.61 5.84
N ALA A 222 0.52 17.94 6.25
CA ALA A 222 1.47 18.66 5.39
C ALA A 222 1.85 17.88 4.12
N VAL A 223 1.72 16.55 4.11
CA VAL A 223 2.06 15.70 2.96
C VAL A 223 0.89 15.47 2.01
N SER A 224 -0.34 15.54 2.49
CA SER A 224 -1.54 15.29 1.67
C SER A 224 -1.66 16.28 0.50
N VAL A 225 -1.14 17.50 0.68
CA VAL A 225 -1.15 18.57 -0.33
C VAL A 225 -0.17 18.30 -1.47
N LEU A 226 0.87 17.50 -1.24
CA LEU A 226 1.86 17.13 -2.27
C LEU A 226 1.37 15.99 -3.18
N ASP A 227 0.26 15.38 -2.85
CA ASP A 227 -0.31 14.30 -3.65
C ASP A 227 -0.90 14.83 -4.96
N ALA A 228 -0.67 14.07 -6.02
CA ALA A 228 -1.44 14.28 -7.24
C ALA A 228 -2.91 13.96 -6.92
N GLU A 229 -3.78 14.91 -7.25
CA GLU A 229 -5.21 14.65 -7.12
C GLU A 229 -5.61 13.38 -7.89
N PRO A 230 -6.38 12.47 -7.29
CA PRO A 230 -6.87 11.28 -7.97
C PRO A 230 -7.61 11.64 -9.25
N ARG A 231 -7.34 10.88 -10.31
CA ARG A 231 -7.96 11.06 -11.62
C ARG A 231 -8.95 9.92 -11.86
N LEU A 232 -10.05 10.26 -12.52
CA LEU A 232 -10.99 9.28 -13.03
C LEU A 232 -11.04 9.36 -14.56
N ARG A 233 -11.32 8.24 -15.20
CA ARG A 233 -11.62 8.18 -16.63
C ARG A 233 -13.11 7.94 -16.81
N LEU A 234 -13.70 8.73 -17.68
CA LEU A 234 -15.11 8.60 -18.07
C LEU A 234 -15.24 8.68 -19.58
N ARG A 235 -16.29 8.07 -20.10
CA ARG A 235 -16.71 8.19 -21.48
C ARG A 235 -18.14 8.68 -21.55
N ILE A 236 -18.37 9.78 -22.24
CA ILE A 236 -19.70 10.37 -22.45
C ILE A 236 -20.34 9.64 -23.63
N LEU A 237 -21.37 8.86 -23.36
CA LEU A 237 -22.00 8.00 -24.36
C LEU A 237 -23.09 8.73 -25.16
N ASP A 238 -23.54 9.89 -24.68
CA ASP A 238 -24.50 10.76 -25.37
C ASP A 238 -23.85 12.11 -25.70
N PRO A 239 -23.58 12.40 -26.98
CA PRO A 239 -23.06 13.70 -27.39
C PRO A 239 -23.93 14.91 -27.00
N ALA A 240 -25.24 14.70 -26.79
CA ALA A 240 -26.16 15.78 -26.40
C ALA A 240 -25.85 16.32 -24.99
N LEU A 241 -25.28 15.49 -24.08
CA LEU A 241 -24.86 15.92 -22.74
C LEU A 241 -23.75 16.97 -22.78
N ILE A 242 -22.93 16.98 -23.84
CA ILE A 242 -21.85 17.97 -24.03
C ILE A 242 -22.41 19.26 -24.64
N SER A 243 -23.39 19.13 -25.52
CA SER A 243 -23.98 20.27 -26.24
C SER A 243 -24.84 21.16 -25.33
N THR A 244 -25.57 20.58 -24.39
CA THR A 244 -26.38 21.32 -23.40
C THR A 244 -25.53 22.10 -22.41
N ALA A 245 -24.30 21.64 -22.12
CA ALA A 245 -23.33 22.34 -21.27
C ALA A 245 -22.90 23.68 -21.85
N ASN A 246 -22.89 23.84 -23.18
CA ASN A 246 -22.48 25.08 -23.86
C ASN A 246 -23.60 26.13 -24.00
N SER A 247 -24.85 25.77 -23.72
CA SER A 247 -25.99 26.69 -23.88
C SER A 247 -26.31 27.55 -22.66
N GLY A 248 -25.66 27.32 -21.51
CA GLY A 248 -25.99 27.99 -20.24
C GLY A 248 -25.14 29.22 -19.88
N THR A 249 -24.08 29.56 -20.59
CA THR A 249 -23.22 30.71 -20.30
C THR A 249 -23.20 31.64 -21.49
N ALA A 250 -24.01 32.69 -21.42
CA ALA A 250 -23.95 33.78 -22.37
C ALA A 250 -22.54 34.43 -22.31
N GLY A 251 -21.67 34.15 -23.31
CA GLY A 251 -20.36 34.72 -23.44
C GLY A 251 -19.18 33.75 -23.59
N ALA A 252 -19.37 32.46 -23.48
CA ALA A 252 -18.32 31.49 -23.83
C ALA A 252 -18.29 31.31 -25.36
N PRO A 253 -17.13 31.46 -26.05
CA PRO A 253 -17.05 31.17 -27.48
C PRO A 253 -17.36 29.69 -27.67
N ALA A 254 -18.45 29.38 -28.40
CA ALA A 254 -18.69 28.05 -28.90
C ALA A 254 -17.45 27.65 -29.71
N LEU A 255 -16.75 26.57 -29.32
CA LEU A 255 -15.67 25.99 -30.11
C LEU A 255 -16.31 25.30 -31.32
N ASN A 256 -16.87 26.10 -32.21
CA ASN A 256 -17.49 25.65 -33.45
C ASN A 256 -16.42 24.92 -34.27
N GLY A 257 -16.54 23.59 -34.38
CA GLY A 257 -15.67 22.78 -35.22
C GLY A 257 -14.63 21.91 -34.50
N VAL A 258 -14.55 21.96 -33.16
CA VAL A 258 -13.75 20.99 -32.40
C VAL A 258 -14.64 19.81 -32.03
N PRO A 259 -14.27 18.55 -32.39
CA PRO A 259 -15.00 17.38 -31.91
C PRO A 259 -15.09 17.40 -30.38
N ALA A 260 -16.26 17.18 -29.84
CA ALA A 260 -16.42 17.07 -28.40
C ALA A 260 -15.64 15.83 -27.92
N LEU A 261 -14.81 16.02 -26.90
CA LEU A 261 -14.09 14.91 -26.27
C LEU A 261 -15.11 14.06 -25.49
N ASP A 262 -15.27 12.82 -25.89
CA ASP A 262 -16.15 11.86 -25.23
C ASP A 262 -15.41 10.97 -24.22
N ASP A 263 -14.11 10.75 -24.39
CA ASP A 263 -13.23 9.98 -23.50
C ASP A 263 -12.28 10.92 -22.76
N ILE A 264 -12.52 11.10 -21.45
CA ILE A 264 -11.87 12.12 -20.65
C ILE A 264 -11.22 11.47 -19.42
N THR A 265 -9.95 11.79 -19.18
CA THR A 265 -9.26 11.48 -17.91
C THR A 265 -8.81 12.76 -17.25
N ALA A 266 -9.42 13.13 -16.13
CA ALA A 266 -9.11 14.38 -15.44
C ALA A 266 -9.15 14.20 -13.91
N PRO A 267 -8.59 15.16 -13.14
CA PRO A 267 -8.76 15.22 -11.70
C PRO A 267 -10.24 15.23 -11.30
N ILE A 268 -10.56 14.59 -10.16
CA ILE A 268 -11.95 14.48 -9.68
C ILE A 268 -12.58 15.85 -9.47
N SER A 269 -11.83 16.84 -8.95
CA SER A 269 -12.33 18.20 -8.77
C SER A 269 -12.78 18.84 -10.08
N GLN A 270 -12.04 18.61 -11.17
CA GLN A 270 -12.39 19.11 -12.50
C GLN A 270 -13.59 18.38 -13.09
N LEU A 271 -13.63 17.05 -12.94
CA LEU A 271 -14.76 16.24 -13.41
C LEU A 271 -16.05 16.56 -12.65
N SER A 272 -15.96 16.87 -11.36
CA SER A 272 -17.11 17.28 -10.54
C SER A 272 -17.71 18.61 -11.01
N GLY A 273 -16.87 19.50 -11.59
CA GLY A 273 -17.30 20.77 -12.15
C GLY A 273 -17.89 20.69 -13.56
N LEU A 274 -17.90 19.51 -14.20
CA LEU A 274 -18.50 19.36 -15.52
C LEU A 274 -20.01 19.56 -15.44
N PRO A 275 -20.61 20.35 -16.34
CA PRO A 275 -22.05 20.59 -16.38
C PRO A 275 -22.78 19.41 -17.07
N LEU A 276 -22.60 18.22 -16.53
CA LEU A 276 -23.25 17.00 -17.01
C LEU A 276 -24.51 16.71 -16.19
N ALA A 277 -25.57 16.27 -16.87
CA ALA A 277 -26.80 15.80 -16.23
C ALA A 277 -27.24 14.46 -16.85
N PRO A 278 -26.44 13.38 -16.68
CA PRO A 278 -26.81 12.09 -17.22
C PRO A 278 -28.01 11.50 -16.47
N ARG A 279 -28.86 10.75 -17.17
CA ARG A 279 -29.93 9.93 -16.54
C ARG A 279 -29.33 8.64 -15.94
N ILE A 280 -28.28 8.10 -16.57
CA ILE A 280 -27.67 6.82 -16.24
C ILE A 280 -26.15 6.98 -16.20
N VAL A 281 -25.55 6.42 -15.15
CA VAL A 281 -24.10 6.29 -15.05
C VAL A 281 -23.76 4.82 -14.90
N PHE A 282 -23.02 4.28 -15.87
CA PHE A 282 -22.45 2.96 -15.79
C PHE A 282 -21.08 3.05 -15.12
N VAL A 283 -20.85 2.24 -14.09
CA VAL A 283 -19.55 2.14 -13.39
C VAL A 283 -19.02 0.74 -13.62
N PHE A 284 -17.92 0.63 -14.36
CA PHE A 284 -17.30 -0.64 -14.66
C PHE A 284 -15.92 -0.74 -13.97
N GLU A 285 -15.60 -1.91 -13.46
CA GLU A 285 -14.29 -2.19 -12.92
C GLU A 285 -13.24 -2.30 -14.03
N ASN A 286 -13.60 -2.92 -15.15
CA ASN A 286 -12.75 -3.12 -16.29
C ASN A 286 -12.83 -1.94 -17.27
N LEU A 287 -11.63 -1.41 -17.64
CA LEU A 287 -11.53 -0.29 -18.59
C LEU A 287 -12.05 -0.65 -19.99
N GLU A 288 -11.78 -1.87 -20.47
CA GLU A 288 -12.22 -2.29 -21.80
C GLU A 288 -13.75 -2.30 -21.91
N SER A 289 -14.46 -2.61 -20.82
CA SER A 289 -15.91 -2.49 -20.75
C SER A 289 -16.39 -1.04 -20.92
N VAL A 290 -15.66 -0.05 -20.37
CA VAL A 290 -15.96 1.38 -20.58
C VAL A 290 -15.76 1.77 -22.04
N LEU A 291 -14.64 1.32 -22.64
CA LEU A 291 -14.27 1.67 -24.02
C LEU A 291 -15.15 1.00 -25.06
N ALA A 292 -15.66 -0.21 -24.78
CA ALA A 292 -16.53 -0.96 -25.66
C ALA A 292 -17.99 -0.48 -25.66
N MET A 293 -18.39 0.40 -24.72
CA MET A 293 -19.78 0.90 -24.66
C MET A 293 -20.18 1.60 -25.97
N PRO A 294 -21.32 1.27 -26.55
CA PRO A 294 -21.86 2.01 -27.67
C PRO A 294 -22.41 3.38 -27.24
N SER A 295 -22.76 4.23 -28.20
CA SER A 295 -23.52 5.44 -27.91
C SER A 295 -24.81 5.09 -27.17
N TRP A 296 -25.15 5.86 -26.14
CA TRP A 296 -26.31 5.60 -25.28
C TRP A 296 -26.92 6.90 -24.77
N ALA A 297 -28.18 7.15 -25.14
CA ALA A 297 -28.87 8.40 -24.84
C ALA A 297 -28.94 8.68 -23.33
N GLY A 298 -28.47 9.85 -22.94
CA GLY A 298 -28.47 10.31 -21.54
C GLY A 298 -27.51 9.53 -20.61
N ALA A 299 -26.46 8.85 -21.14
CA ALA A 299 -25.59 8.02 -20.34
C ALA A 299 -24.11 8.43 -20.39
N VAL A 300 -23.43 8.10 -19.29
CA VAL A 300 -21.97 8.22 -19.11
C VAL A 300 -21.45 6.88 -18.58
N ALA A 301 -20.31 6.42 -19.07
CA ALA A 301 -19.59 5.29 -18.50
C ALA A 301 -18.35 5.78 -17.74
N VAL A 302 -18.13 5.25 -16.54
CA VAL A 302 -17.03 5.63 -15.66
C VAL A 302 -16.20 4.39 -15.32
N HIS A 303 -14.88 4.52 -15.39
CA HIS A 303 -13.96 3.49 -14.94
C HIS A 303 -13.80 3.57 -13.42
N GLY A 304 -14.24 2.55 -12.70
CA GLY A 304 -14.24 2.49 -11.23
C GLY A 304 -12.84 2.35 -10.62
N SER A 305 -11.82 1.94 -11.41
CA SER A 305 -10.43 1.78 -10.95
C SER A 305 -10.28 1.01 -9.63
N GLY A 306 -11.02 -0.07 -9.46
CA GLY A 306 -10.98 -0.90 -8.26
C GLY A 306 -11.40 -0.13 -6.99
N TYR A 307 -10.58 -0.21 -5.95
CA TYR A 307 -10.88 0.45 -4.67
C TYR A 307 -10.86 2.00 -4.70
N ALA A 308 -10.45 2.62 -5.81
CA ALA A 308 -10.56 4.08 -5.99
C ALA A 308 -11.98 4.56 -6.31
N VAL A 309 -12.96 3.67 -6.29
CA VAL A 309 -14.38 3.92 -6.57
C VAL A 309 -15.02 5.02 -5.71
N ASP A 310 -14.45 5.37 -4.55
CA ASP A 310 -14.88 6.51 -3.73
C ASP A 310 -14.86 7.83 -4.52
N GLY A 311 -13.92 7.94 -5.48
CA GLY A 311 -13.82 9.10 -6.36
C GLY A 311 -15.07 9.30 -7.22
N VAL A 312 -15.72 8.21 -7.64
CA VAL A 312 -16.96 8.25 -8.42
C VAL A 312 -18.08 8.89 -7.61
N ALA A 313 -18.19 8.54 -6.34
CA ALA A 313 -19.21 9.08 -5.44
C ALA A 313 -19.00 10.57 -5.09
N ARG A 314 -17.83 11.15 -5.38
CA ARG A 314 -17.57 12.59 -5.20
C ARG A 314 -18.10 13.46 -6.33
N LEU A 315 -18.47 12.86 -7.46
CA LEU A 315 -19.04 13.56 -8.61
C LEU A 315 -20.53 13.83 -8.35
N GLN A 316 -20.94 15.12 -8.24
CA GLN A 316 -22.33 15.48 -7.94
C GLN A 316 -23.31 14.92 -8.98
N TRP A 317 -22.98 15.06 -10.26
CA TRP A 317 -23.84 14.56 -11.33
C TRP A 317 -23.97 13.02 -11.37
N VAL A 318 -23.08 12.26 -10.72
CA VAL A 318 -23.25 10.82 -10.48
C VAL A 318 -24.29 10.55 -9.40
N ARG A 319 -24.29 11.36 -8.34
CA ARG A 319 -25.26 11.23 -7.22
C ARG A 319 -26.70 11.50 -7.68
N ASP A 320 -26.85 12.36 -8.68
CA ASP A 320 -28.14 12.76 -9.21
C ASP A 320 -28.66 11.81 -10.31
N ALA A 321 -27.85 10.83 -10.73
CA ALA A 321 -28.16 9.87 -11.77
C ALA A 321 -28.49 8.48 -11.20
N ARG A 322 -29.15 7.65 -12.01
CA ARG A 322 -29.25 6.21 -11.75
C ARG A 322 -27.89 5.55 -12.01
N VAL A 323 -27.32 4.89 -11.00
CA VAL A 323 -25.98 4.29 -11.08
C VAL A 323 -26.08 2.78 -11.22
N ILE A 324 -25.48 2.24 -12.27
CA ILE A 324 -25.39 0.81 -12.54
C ILE A 324 -23.95 0.37 -12.48
N TYR A 325 -23.65 -0.59 -11.60
CA TYR A 325 -22.32 -1.13 -11.39
C TYR A 325 -22.20 -2.54 -11.98
N TRP A 326 -21.09 -2.81 -12.64
CA TRP A 326 -20.69 -4.14 -13.05
C TRP A 326 -19.19 -4.32 -12.76
N GLY A 327 -18.84 -5.29 -11.91
CA GLY A 327 -17.50 -5.70 -11.55
C GLY A 327 -17.26 -7.17 -11.82
N ASP A 328 -16.06 -7.64 -11.51
CA ASP A 328 -15.74 -9.06 -11.55
C ASP A 328 -16.60 -9.84 -10.53
N LEU A 329 -16.95 -11.08 -10.86
CA LEU A 329 -17.61 -11.99 -9.93
C LEU A 329 -16.55 -12.69 -9.08
N ASP A 330 -15.99 -11.94 -8.14
CA ASP A 330 -15.04 -12.41 -7.13
C ASP A 330 -15.21 -11.63 -5.82
N SER A 331 -14.41 -11.95 -4.81
CA SER A 331 -14.52 -11.30 -3.50
C SER A 331 -14.13 -9.80 -3.52
N HIS A 332 -13.26 -9.38 -4.45
CA HIS A 332 -12.88 -7.98 -4.62
C HIS A 332 -13.96 -7.17 -5.32
N GLY A 333 -14.57 -7.68 -6.40
CA GLY A 333 -15.67 -7.01 -7.09
C GLY A 333 -16.86 -6.73 -6.16
N PHE A 334 -17.20 -7.69 -5.27
CA PHE A 334 -18.21 -7.46 -4.22
C PHE A 334 -17.74 -6.49 -3.12
N ALA A 335 -16.45 -6.48 -2.78
CA ALA A 335 -15.91 -5.50 -1.83
C ALA A 335 -15.97 -4.07 -2.40
N ILE A 336 -15.69 -3.91 -3.70
CA ILE A 336 -15.75 -2.63 -4.41
C ILE A 336 -17.21 -2.14 -4.50
N LEU A 337 -18.15 -3.03 -4.87
CA LEU A 337 -19.60 -2.72 -4.85
C LEU A 337 -20.06 -2.27 -3.47
N ASN A 338 -19.70 -3.02 -2.43
CA ASN A 338 -20.00 -2.67 -1.04
C ASN A 338 -19.46 -1.29 -0.67
N ARG A 339 -18.23 -0.97 -1.09
CA ARG A 339 -17.59 0.33 -0.84
C ARG A 339 -18.30 1.44 -1.61
N LEU A 340 -18.67 1.23 -2.86
CA LEU A 340 -19.42 2.21 -3.65
C LEU A 340 -20.79 2.50 -2.99
N ARG A 341 -21.51 1.46 -2.54
CA ARG A 341 -22.81 1.61 -1.86
C ARG A 341 -22.73 2.27 -0.49
N SER A 342 -21.58 2.23 0.19
CA SER A 342 -21.43 3.00 1.43
C SER A 342 -21.53 4.52 1.21
N HIS A 343 -21.32 4.97 -0.04
CA HIS A 343 -21.43 6.37 -0.46
C HIS A 343 -22.66 6.66 -1.34
N LEU A 344 -23.09 5.66 -2.11
CA LEU A 344 -24.22 5.72 -3.05
C LEU A 344 -25.13 4.51 -2.80
N PRO A 345 -26.06 4.55 -1.82
CA PRO A 345 -26.84 3.39 -1.40
C PRO A 345 -27.71 2.76 -2.51
N GLU A 346 -28.14 3.55 -3.49
CA GLU A 346 -29.06 3.15 -4.56
C GLU A 346 -28.36 2.53 -5.79
N VAL A 347 -27.06 2.22 -5.70
CA VAL A 347 -26.34 1.56 -6.80
C VAL A 347 -26.92 0.19 -7.10
N GLU A 348 -27.30 -0.03 -8.35
CA GLU A 348 -27.76 -1.32 -8.85
C GLU A 348 -26.59 -2.13 -9.41
N SER A 349 -26.49 -3.42 -9.09
CA SER A 349 -25.51 -4.32 -9.71
C SER A 349 -26.14 -5.05 -10.90
N VAL A 350 -25.36 -5.25 -11.95
CA VAL A 350 -25.76 -6.02 -13.13
C VAL A 350 -24.72 -7.11 -13.38
N LEU A 351 -25.19 -8.32 -13.79
CA LEU A 351 -24.33 -9.48 -14.06
C LEU A 351 -23.54 -9.99 -12.83
N MET A 352 -23.85 -9.48 -11.64
CA MET A 352 -23.26 -9.93 -10.37
C MET A 352 -24.23 -10.87 -9.64
N ASP A 353 -24.86 -11.78 -10.38
CA ASP A 353 -25.87 -12.72 -9.89
C ASP A 353 -25.42 -14.19 -10.06
N GLU A 354 -26.07 -15.11 -9.32
CA GLU A 354 -25.74 -16.52 -9.32
C GLU A 354 -25.98 -17.17 -10.71
N THR A 355 -26.97 -16.71 -11.45
CA THR A 355 -27.24 -17.20 -12.79
C THR A 355 -26.09 -16.91 -13.73
N THR A 356 -25.55 -15.70 -13.68
CA THR A 356 -24.37 -15.30 -14.46
C THR A 356 -23.15 -16.13 -14.04
N LEU A 357 -22.91 -16.26 -12.75
CA LEU A 357 -21.79 -17.04 -12.23
C LEU A 357 -21.83 -18.50 -12.72
N LEU A 358 -22.97 -19.17 -12.56
CA LEU A 358 -23.10 -20.60 -12.90
C LEU A 358 -23.14 -20.83 -14.42
N LYS A 359 -23.69 -19.91 -15.20
CA LYS A 359 -23.72 -20.00 -16.66
C LYS A 359 -22.32 -20.05 -17.28
N HIS A 360 -21.36 -19.42 -16.64
CA HIS A 360 -19.99 -19.30 -17.12
C HIS A 360 -19.01 -20.09 -16.24
N ARG A 361 -19.44 -21.22 -15.66
CA ARG A 361 -18.64 -22.03 -14.75
C ARG A 361 -17.35 -22.56 -15.37
N ASP A 362 -17.35 -22.83 -16.65
CA ASP A 362 -16.20 -23.29 -17.43
C ASP A 362 -15.10 -22.23 -17.60
N LEU A 363 -15.40 -20.97 -17.29
CA LEU A 363 -14.50 -19.82 -17.39
C LEU A 363 -13.93 -19.37 -16.03
N TRP A 364 -14.26 -20.07 -14.96
CA TRP A 364 -13.75 -19.73 -13.64
C TRP A 364 -12.25 -19.96 -13.52
N VAL A 365 -11.62 -19.11 -12.71
CA VAL A 365 -10.22 -19.25 -12.29
C VAL A 365 -10.14 -19.07 -10.77
N ASP A 366 -9.04 -19.48 -10.16
CA ASP A 366 -8.79 -19.25 -8.74
C ASP A 366 -8.54 -17.77 -8.46
N GLU A 367 -9.09 -17.23 -7.38
CA GLU A 367 -8.78 -15.90 -6.87
C GLU A 367 -7.55 -15.96 -5.96
N PRO A 368 -6.38 -15.38 -6.33
CA PRO A 368 -5.12 -15.63 -5.61
C PRO A 368 -5.08 -15.07 -4.19
N LYS A 369 -5.82 -14.00 -3.91
CA LYS A 369 -5.82 -13.29 -2.62
C LYS A 369 -7.24 -12.80 -2.30
N PRO A 370 -8.15 -13.70 -1.91
CA PRO A 370 -9.55 -13.32 -1.70
C PRO A 370 -9.70 -12.34 -0.53
N SER A 371 -10.64 -11.41 -0.69
CA SER A 371 -11.04 -10.50 0.37
C SER A 371 -11.90 -11.23 1.42
N THR A 372 -11.53 -11.12 2.70
CA THR A 372 -12.21 -11.78 3.82
C THR A 372 -13.18 -10.88 4.58
N GLY A 373 -13.42 -9.67 4.11
CA GLY A 373 -14.28 -8.70 4.78
C GLY A 373 -15.75 -9.13 4.91
N ALA A 374 -16.45 -8.53 5.88
CA ALA A 374 -17.90 -8.54 5.97
C ALA A 374 -18.44 -7.33 5.20
N PHE A 375 -19.34 -7.56 4.23
CA PHE A 375 -19.85 -6.53 3.32
C PHE A 375 -21.30 -6.19 3.68
N ALA A 376 -21.49 -5.16 4.50
CA ALA A 376 -22.79 -4.80 5.06
C ALA A 376 -23.79 -4.24 4.02
N HIS A 377 -23.26 -3.60 2.95
CA HIS A 377 -24.09 -2.92 1.94
C HIS A 377 -24.45 -3.79 0.73
N LEU A 378 -24.10 -5.07 0.73
CA LEU A 378 -24.55 -6.00 -0.31
C LEU A 378 -26.01 -6.38 -0.12
N ALA A 379 -26.74 -6.52 -1.23
CA ALA A 379 -28.08 -7.10 -1.23
C ALA A 379 -28.05 -8.60 -0.84
N GLY A 380 -29.17 -9.14 -0.40
CA GLY A 380 -29.26 -10.55 -0.01
C GLY A 380 -28.93 -11.53 -1.15
N THR A 381 -29.26 -11.17 -2.39
CA THR A 381 -28.90 -11.93 -3.59
C THR A 381 -27.38 -11.96 -3.81
N GLU A 382 -26.73 -10.82 -3.71
CA GLU A 382 -25.28 -10.66 -3.90
C GLU A 382 -24.48 -11.37 -2.81
N ARG A 383 -24.95 -11.33 -1.56
CA ARG A 383 -24.31 -12.09 -0.46
C ARG A 383 -24.33 -13.59 -0.76
N ARG A 384 -25.46 -14.13 -1.26
CA ARG A 384 -25.54 -15.56 -1.64
C ARG A 384 -24.53 -15.91 -2.72
N VAL A 385 -24.35 -15.03 -3.72
CA VAL A 385 -23.34 -15.24 -4.78
C VAL A 385 -21.92 -15.25 -4.18
N LEU A 386 -21.58 -14.29 -3.33
CA LEU A 386 -20.30 -14.23 -2.66
C LEU A 386 -20.05 -15.47 -1.78
N ASP A 387 -21.07 -15.92 -1.04
CA ASP A 387 -20.98 -17.14 -0.25
C ASP A 387 -20.76 -18.37 -1.13
N ARG A 388 -21.39 -18.40 -2.31
CA ARG A 388 -21.16 -19.43 -3.31
C ARG A 388 -19.74 -19.40 -3.86
N ILE A 389 -19.20 -18.25 -4.24
CA ILE A 389 -17.81 -18.06 -4.69
C ILE A 389 -16.85 -18.62 -3.64
N ARG A 390 -17.06 -18.30 -2.37
CA ARG A 390 -16.25 -18.78 -1.25
C ARG A 390 -16.34 -20.28 -1.05
N ALA A 391 -17.54 -20.84 -1.17
CA ALA A 391 -17.79 -22.29 -1.02
C ALA A 391 -17.17 -23.11 -2.17
N GLU A 392 -17.07 -22.55 -3.38
CA GLU A 392 -16.39 -23.18 -4.53
C GLU A 392 -14.86 -22.99 -4.53
N GLY A 393 -14.26 -22.51 -3.40
CA GLY A 393 -12.83 -22.37 -3.23
C GLY A 393 -12.27 -21.01 -3.60
N ASN A 394 -13.09 -19.94 -3.51
CA ASN A 394 -12.77 -18.59 -3.95
C ASN A 394 -12.48 -18.52 -5.45
N VAL A 395 -13.50 -18.83 -6.22
CA VAL A 395 -13.44 -18.72 -7.67
C VAL A 395 -13.66 -17.29 -8.13
N ARG A 396 -13.14 -16.97 -9.32
CA ARG A 396 -13.26 -15.68 -9.99
C ARG A 396 -13.79 -15.88 -11.41
N LEU A 397 -14.78 -15.07 -11.79
CA LEU A 397 -15.19 -14.87 -13.17
C LEU A 397 -14.97 -13.41 -13.53
N GLU A 398 -13.99 -13.16 -14.39
CA GLU A 398 -13.66 -11.82 -14.87
C GLU A 398 -14.71 -11.28 -15.83
N GLN A 399 -14.99 -9.99 -15.80
CA GLN A 399 -15.92 -9.29 -16.70
C GLN A 399 -15.65 -9.61 -18.17
N GLU A 400 -14.37 -9.64 -18.57
CA GLU A 400 -13.95 -9.84 -19.96
C GLU A 400 -14.28 -11.24 -20.50
N ARG A 401 -14.55 -12.20 -19.62
CA ARG A 401 -14.90 -13.56 -20.00
C ARG A 401 -16.38 -13.74 -20.33
N ILE A 402 -17.21 -12.76 -20.00
CA ILE A 402 -18.62 -12.74 -20.33
C ILE A 402 -18.78 -12.18 -21.76
N PRO A 403 -19.43 -12.89 -22.69
CA PRO A 403 -19.61 -12.40 -24.06
C PRO A 403 -20.27 -11.02 -24.08
N TRP A 404 -19.65 -10.09 -24.82
CA TRP A 404 -20.03 -8.68 -24.80
C TRP A 404 -21.51 -8.43 -25.17
N ASP A 405 -22.00 -9.11 -26.20
CA ASP A 405 -23.41 -8.96 -26.63
C ASP A 405 -24.41 -9.39 -25.54
N ALA A 406 -24.07 -10.45 -24.79
CA ALA A 406 -24.88 -10.90 -23.67
C ALA A 406 -24.84 -9.87 -22.52
N ALA A 407 -23.67 -9.30 -22.24
CA ALA A 407 -23.52 -8.27 -21.24
C ALA A 407 -24.27 -6.99 -21.61
N LEU A 408 -24.16 -6.53 -22.85
CA LEU A 408 -24.85 -5.36 -23.36
C LEU A 408 -26.40 -5.52 -23.31
N ASN A 409 -26.92 -6.69 -23.66
CA ASN A 409 -28.33 -6.99 -23.55
C ASN A 409 -28.82 -6.97 -22.08
N ARG A 410 -28.02 -7.44 -21.14
CA ARG A 410 -28.34 -7.35 -19.70
C ARG A 410 -28.32 -5.90 -19.21
N LEU A 411 -27.39 -5.08 -19.68
CA LEU A 411 -27.34 -3.65 -19.37
C LEU A 411 -28.59 -2.95 -19.93
N ARG A 412 -28.99 -3.23 -21.18
CA ARG A 412 -30.23 -2.69 -21.77
C ARG A 412 -31.49 -3.09 -20.97
N THR A 413 -31.59 -4.35 -20.61
CA THR A 413 -32.70 -4.84 -19.77
C THR A 413 -32.74 -4.13 -18.43
N ALA A 414 -31.57 -3.93 -17.78
CA ALA A 414 -31.50 -3.27 -16.50
C ALA A 414 -31.98 -1.81 -16.54
N VAL A 415 -31.76 -1.09 -17.64
CA VAL A 415 -32.24 0.29 -17.80
C VAL A 415 -33.69 0.37 -18.32
N GLY A 416 -34.31 -0.76 -18.62
CA GLY A 416 -35.69 -0.82 -19.11
C GLY A 416 -35.84 -0.64 -20.63
N GLU A 417 -34.74 -0.81 -21.38
CA GLU A 417 -34.73 -0.83 -22.83
C GLU A 417 -34.99 -2.27 -23.33
N VAL A 418 -35.85 -2.42 -24.35
CA VAL A 418 -36.07 -3.73 -24.96
C VAL A 418 -34.84 -4.13 -25.76
N PRO A 419 -34.28 -5.34 -25.56
CA PRO A 419 -33.15 -5.81 -26.36
C PRO A 419 -33.52 -5.80 -27.84
N GLU A 420 -32.66 -5.26 -28.70
CA GLU A 420 -32.82 -5.46 -30.15
C GLU A 420 -32.47 -6.91 -30.45
N ASP A 421 -33.50 -7.71 -30.86
CA ASP A 421 -33.27 -9.05 -31.36
C ASP A 421 -32.55 -8.98 -32.70
N HIS A 422 -31.24 -9.07 -32.66
CA HIS A 422 -30.42 -9.33 -33.85
C HIS A 422 -30.44 -10.83 -34.18
N PHE A 423 -31.63 -11.36 -34.49
CA PHE A 423 -31.78 -12.55 -35.32
C PHE A 423 -31.97 -12.12 -36.80
N GLY A 424 -30.86 -11.71 -37.41
CA GLY A 424 -30.76 -11.66 -38.87
C GLY A 424 -30.29 -13.01 -39.35
N GLU A 425 -31.20 -13.96 -39.57
CA GLU A 425 -30.97 -15.11 -40.44
C GLU A 425 -30.54 -14.58 -41.82
N GLY A 426 -29.28 -14.74 -42.12
CA GLY A 426 -28.75 -14.57 -43.46
C GLY A 426 -29.32 -15.66 -44.39
N THR A 427 -30.52 -15.43 -44.93
CA THR A 427 -31.03 -16.21 -46.04
C THR A 427 -30.15 -15.95 -47.27
N VAL A 428 -29.27 -16.87 -47.56
CA VAL A 428 -28.55 -16.94 -48.85
C VAL A 428 -29.58 -17.36 -49.90
N ALA A 429 -30.21 -16.39 -50.54
CA ALA A 429 -30.98 -16.63 -51.77
C ALA A 429 -30.00 -16.77 -52.95
N GLY A 430 -29.70 -17.99 -53.28
CA GLY A 430 -29.06 -18.34 -54.53
C GLY A 430 -29.95 -18.00 -55.72
N THR A 431 -29.53 -17.07 -56.56
CA THR A 431 -30.08 -16.90 -57.90
C THR A 431 -29.00 -17.22 -58.90
N ALA A 432 -29.04 -18.46 -59.39
CA ALA A 432 -28.42 -18.87 -60.63
C ALA A 432 -29.07 -18.11 -61.78
N ARG A 433 -28.30 -17.39 -62.58
CA ARG A 433 -28.68 -17.05 -63.95
C ARG A 433 -27.54 -17.45 -64.89
N SER A 434 -27.91 -18.35 -65.77
CA SER A 434 -27.20 -18.87 -66.90
C SER A 434 -26.95 -17.83 -68.00
N THR A 435 -25.76 -17.89 -68.55
CA THR A 435 -25.33 -17.98 -69.95
C THR A 435 -25.73 -16.99 -71.01
N GLU A 436 -24.77 -16.87 -71.89
CA GLU A 436 -24.70 -16.44 -73.28
C GLU A 436 -24.35 -14.96 -73.44
N GLY A 437 -23.17 -14.66 -73.88
CA GLY A 437 -22.49 -15.01 -75.12
C GLY A 437 -22.38 -13.76 -75.95
N GLN A 438 -21.19 -13.28 -76.14
CA GLN A 438 -20.67 -12.90 -77.44
C GLN A 438 -19.39 -12.04 -77.36
N SER A 439 -18.42 -12.55 -78.04
CA SER A 439 -17.16 -11.99 -78.45
C SER A 439 -17.29 -10.65 -79.19
N ARG A 440 -16.34 -9.77 -78.96
CA ARG A 440 -15.58 -9.08 -80.06
C ARG A 440 -14.36 -8.31 -79.52
N LEU A 441 -13.25 -8.74 -79.99
CA LEU A 441 -12.02 -8.11 -80.39
C LEU A 441 -11.99 -6.58 -80.46
N GLY A 442 -10.88 -6.01 -80.00
CA GLY A 442 -10.42 -4.65 -80.29
C GLY A 442 -9.11 -4.35 -79.61
N GLU A 443 -8.06 -4.60 -80.38
CA GLU A 443 -6.64 -4.20 -80.19
C GLU A 443 -6.49 -2.68 -79.96
N GLY A 444 -5.32 -2.33 -79.44
CA GLY A 444 -4.73 -1.00 -79.57
C GLY A 444 -4.12 -0.54 -78.24
N ASP A 445 -2.92 -0.88 -78.05
CA ASP A 445 -1.66 -0.22 -78.30
C ASP A 445 -1.37 1.03 -77.48
N ASP A 446 -0.25 0.88 -76.80
CA ASP A 446 0.91 1.79 -76.65
C ASP A 446 0.86 3.02 -75.73
N ASP A 447 1.86 2.96 -74.91
CA ASP A 447 2.95 3.90 -74.64
C ASP A 447 2.83 5.06 -73.62
N ASP A 448 3.83 4.94 -72.80
CA ASP A 448 4.72 6.00 -72.32
C ASP A 448 4.19 7.14 -71.40
N ARG A 449 4.57 7.09 -70.21
CA ARG A 449 5.59 7.89 -69.49
C ARG A 449 5.39 7.80 -67.96
#